data_c1f2f22f653975729fe00856e3d94580
#
_entry.id   c1f2f22f653975729fe00856e3d94580
#
_cell.length_a   1.000
_cell.length_b   1.000
_cell.length_c   1.000
_cell.angle_alpha   90.00
_cell.angle_beta   90.00
_cell.angle_gamma   90.00
#
_symmetry.space_group_name_H-M   'P 1'
#
loop_
_entity.id
_entity.type
_entity.pdbx_description
1 polymer ?
#
loop_
_entity_poly.entity_id
_entity_poly.type
_entity_poly.pdbx_seq_one_letter_code
_entity_poly.pdbx_strand_id
1 'polypeptide(L)'
;MLLPDDLAHNNKISDRKPMKAFFSLCSALVLALYSPFSVASDDGLSEQIRQLKNQALNLNRDLTLLERELLYATPQTSIFVSVDVGTPIRLVDINLTIDGEHVGYHFYTDQEFEALTKGGIQRLYTGNLTSGRHELEATITGYDPQGKDYQKTTSYAFTKGAGKKMVEMQVVDDLNNQQHKFEFREWNQQ
;
A
#
# COMPACT_ATOMS: atom_id res chain seq x y z
N MET A 1 -110.26 -8.60 33.56
CA MET A 1 -111.01 -7.37 33.44
C MET A 1 -110.40 -6.56 32.33
N LEU A 2 -111.13 -6.54 31.22
CA LEU A 2 -111.18 -5.54 30.15
C LEU A 2 -109.92 -5.20 29.35
N LEU A 3 -109.95 -5.73 28.15
CA LEU A 3 -109.62 -5.15 26.89
C LEU A 3 -110.17 -3.74 26.75
N PRO A 4 -109.94 -2.95 25.70
CA PRO A 4 -109.44 -3.29 24.35
C PRO A 4 -108.54 -2.20 23.68
N ASP A 5 -108.11 -2.56 22.49
CA ASP A 5 -108.27 -1.89 21.18
C ASP A 5 -107.46 -0.63 20.96
N ASP A 6 -106.96 -0.29 19.87
CA ASP A 6 -107.29 -0.63 18.47
C ASP A 6 -106.19 -0.02 17.54
N LEU A 7 -105.98 -0.73 16.50
CA LEU A 7 -105.91 -0.25 15.10
C LEU A 7 -104.88 0.82 14.68
N ALA A 8 -104.06 0.37 13.88
CA ALA A 8 -104.03 0.55 12.43
C ALA A 8 -103.30 1.74 11.87
N HIS A 9 -102.67 1.44 10.91
CA HIS A 9 -102.46 2.06 9.60
C HIS A 9 -101.05 2.48 9.27
N ASN A 10 -100.40 1.60 8.52
CA ASN A 10 -100.24 1.79 7.09
C ASN A 10 -99.44 3.03 6.67
N ASN A 11 -98.34 2.85 6.15
CA ASN A 11 -97.91 3.21 4.81
C ASN A 11 -96.45 3.37 4.71
N LYS A 12 -95.81 2.41 4.07
CA LYS A 12 -95.34 2.52 2.69
C LYS A 12 -94.29 3.61 2.43
N ILE A 13 -93.29 3.13 1.86
CA ILE A 13 -92.44 3.80 0.85
C ILE A 13 -91.08 4.17 1.29
N SER A 14 -90.35 3.43 0.69
CA SER A 14 -89.41 3.71 -0.37
C SER A 14 -88.01 3.79 0.05
N ASP A 15 -87.43 2.62 0.03
CA ASP A 15 -86.01 2.41 -0.19
C ASP A 15 -85.55 3.10 -1.47
N ARG A 16 -84.86 4.20 -1.29
CA ARG A 16 -84.02 4.75 -2.32
C ARG A 16 -82.70 5.24 -1.70
N LYS A 17 -81.95 4.34 -1.15
CA LYS A 17 -80.54 4.64 -0.80
C LYS A 17 -79.66 3.41 -0.84
N PRO A 18 -79.37 2.84 -2.00
CA PRO A 18 -78.05 2.22 -2.14
C PRO A 18 -77.21 2.79 -3.27
N MET A 19 -77.72 3.68 -4.13
CA MET A 19 -77.02 4.09 -5.33
C MET A 19 -75.84 5.09 -5.06
N LYS A 20 -75.92 5.88 -3.99
CA LYS A 20 -74.88 6.80 -3.60
C LYS A 20 -73.66 6.08 -2.91
N ALA A 21 -73.94 5.01 -2.20
CA ALA A 21 -72.93 4.20 -1.54
C ALA A 21 -72.10 3.37 -2.57
N PHE A 22 -72.76 2.89 -3.61
CA PHE A 22 -72.10 2.16 -4.69
C PHE A 22 -71.16 3.06 -5.53
N PHE A 23 -71.55 4.29 -5.80
CA PHE A 23 -70.72 5.26 -6.51
C PHE A 23 -69.52 5.71 -5.67
N SER A 24 -69.71 5.83 -4.36
CA SER A 24 -68.58 6.16 -3.46
C SER A 24 -67.57 5.03 -3.34
N LEU A 25 -68.01 3.77 -3.36
CA LEU A 25 -67.11 2.61 -3.27
C LEU A 25 -66.36 2.40 -4.58
N CYS A 26 -67.00 2.60 -5.74
CA CYS A 26 -66.29 2.54 -7.03
C CYS A 26 -65.25 3.68 -7.22
N SER A 27 -65.55 4.88 -6.71
CA SER A 27 -64.62 6.01 -6.76
C SER A 27 -63.36 5.75 -5.91
N ALA A 28 -63.52 5.13 -4.74
CA ALA A 28 -62.39 4.76 -3.89
C ALA A 28 -61.52 3.63 -4.50
N LEU A 29 -62.14 2.70 -5.23
CA LEU A 29 -61.46 1.61 -5.89
C LEU A 29 -60.62 2.08 -7.12
N VAL A 30 -61.15 3.06 -7.85
CA VAL A 30 -60.43 3.65 -9.02
C VAL A 30 -59.24 4.50 -8.58
N LEU A 31 -59.31 5.18 -7.45
CA LEU A 31 -58.18 5.94 -6.87
C LEU A 31 -57.07 5.04 -6.34
N ALA A 32 -57.33 3.81 -5.93
CA ALA A 32 -56.35 2.85 -5.48
C ALA A 32 -55.50 2.26 -6.63
N LEU A 33 -55.97 2.37 -7.89
CA LEU A 33 -55.24 1.90 -9.08
C LEU A 33 -54.27 2.95 -9.64
N TYR A 34 -54.35 4.20 -9.16
CA TYR A 34 -53.34 5.24 -9.45
C TYR A 34 -52.26 5.27 -8.35
N SER A 35 -51.72 4.12 -8.00
CA SER A 35 -50.44 4.11 -7.28
C SER A 35 -49.39 4.77 -8.21
N PRO A 36 -48.74 5.85 -7.79
CA PRO A 36 -47.64 6.37 -8.57
C PRO A 36 -46.63 5.24 -8.69
N PHE A 37 -46.43 4.77 -9.89
CA PHE A 37 -45.30 3.93 -10.23
C PHE A 37 -44.06 4.77 -9.81
N SER A 38 -43.49 4.51 -8.65
CA SER A 38 -42.25 5.11 -8.25
C SER A 38 -41.23 4.66 -9.29
N VAL A 39 -40.92 5.54 -10.21
CA VAL A 39 -39.77 5.42 -11.06
C VAL A 39 -38.62 5.35 -10.09
N ALA A 40 -38.14 4.14 -9.84
CA ALA A 40 -36.91 3.94 -9.10
C ALA A 40 -35.86 4.82 -9.80
N SER A 41 -35.39 5.82 -9.09
CA SER A 41 -34.52 6.85 -9.61
C SER A 41 -33.29 6.17 -10.18
N ASP A 42 -33.06 6.35 -11.46
CA ASP A 42 -31.90 5.91 -12.24
C ASP A 42 -30.59 6.56 -11.74
N ASP A 43 -30.72 7.50 -10.81
CA ASP A 43 -29.61 8.23 -10.19
C ASP A 43 -28.65 7.32 -9.40
N GLY A 44 -29.17 6.31 -8.70
CA GLY A 44 -28.35 5.36 -7.94
C GLY A 44 -27.51 4.45 -8.83
N LEU A 45 -28.08 4.02 -9.97
CA LEU A 45 -27.38 3.18 -10.94
C LEU A 45 -26.29 3.98 -11.68
N SER A 46 -26.62 5.22 -12.05
CA SER A 46 -25.69 6.12 -12.71
C SER A 46 -24.48 6.44 -11.83
N GLU A 47 -24.68 6.62 -10.53
CA GLU A 47 -23.59 6.87 -9.57
C GLU A 47 -22.73 5.61 -9.37
N GLN A 48 -23.33 4.44 -9.28
CA GLN A 48 -22.61 3.18 -9.19
C GLN A 48 -21.75 2.93 -10.44
N ILE A 49 -22.27 3.23 -11.63
CA ILE A 49 -21.52 3.13 -12.89
C ILE A 49 -20.34 4.11 -12.90
N ARG A 50 -20.53 5.33 -12.42
CA ARG A 50 -19.42 6.30 -12.29
C ARG A 50 -18.35 5.83 -11.32
N GLN A 51 -18.73 5.31 -10.17
CA GLN A 51 -17.81 4.77 -9.18
C GLN A 51 -17.02 3.58 -9.74
N LEU A 52 -17.70 2.65 -10.40
CA LEU A 52 -17.06 1.49 -11.04
C LEU A 52 -16.09 1.91 -12.15
N LYS A 53 -16.48 2.88 -12.97
CA LYS A 53 -15.61 3.45 -14.00
C LYS A 53 -14.36 4.09 -13.38
N ASN A 54 -14.52 4.87 -12.32
CA ASN A 54 -13.40 5.50 -11.63
C ASN A 54 -12.47 4.45 -11.00
N GLN A 55 -13.02 3.40 -10.39
CA GLN A 55 -12.25 2.29 -9.85
C GLN A 55 -11.47 1.56 -10.95
N ALA A 56 -12.11 1.29 -12.10
CA ALA A 56 -11.45 0.68 -13.25
C ALA A 56 -10.33 1.55 -13.82
N LEU A 57 -10.52 2.87 -13.90
CA LEU A 57 -9.48 3.80 -14.35
C LEU A 57 -8.30 3.86 -13.37
N ASN A 58 -8.57 3.88 -12.07
CA ASN A 58 -7.53 3.85 -11.05
C ASN A 58 -6.74 2.54 -11.10
N LEU A 59 -7.44 1.40 -11.17
CA LEU A 59 -6.80 0.10 -11.30
C LEU A 59 -5.92 0.01 -12.56
N ASN A 60 -6.41 0.51 -13.70
CA ASN A 60 -5.62 0.53 -14.93
C ASN A 60 -4.38 1.43 -14.81
N ARG A 61 -4.50 2.56 -14.13
CA ARG A 61 -3.36 3.44 -13.82
C ARG A 61 -2.34 2.72 -12.94
N ASP A 62 -2.80 2.07 -11.87
CA ASP A 62 -1.94 1.36 -10.93
C ASP A 62 -1.23 0.18 -11.62
N LEU A 63 -1.95 -0.56 -12.48
CA LEU A 63 -1.36 -1.60 -13.31
C LEU A 63 -0.29 -1.06 -14.26
N THR A 64 -0.53 0.08 -14.90
CA THR A 64 0.45 0.73 -15.79
C THR A 64 1.69 1.20 -15.02
N LEU A 65 1.51 1.68 -13.78
CA LEU A 65 2.63 2.05 -12.93
C LEU A 65 3.46 0.83 -12.52
N LEU A 66 2.80 -0.24 -12.08
CA LEU A 66 3.46 -1.51 -11.75
C LEU A 66 4.15 -2.13 -12.97
N GLU A 67 3.52 -2.10 -14.14
CA GLU A 67 4.13 -2.57 -15.39
C GLU A 67 5.40 -1.78 -15.72
N ARG A 68 5.36 -0.45 -15.60
CA ARG A 68 6.56 0.40 -15.78
C ARG A 68 7.65 0.08 -14.76
N GLU A 69 7.28 -0.13 -13.51
CA GLU A 69 8.23 -0.46 -12.46
C GLU A 69 8.89 -1.83 -12.66
N LEU A 70 8.16 -2.79 -13.23
CA LEU A 70 8.67 -4.14 -13.54
C LEU A 70 9.42 -4.22 -14.86
N LEU A 71 8.97 -3.50 -15.90
CA LEU A 71 9.55 -3.59 -17.25
C LEU A 71 10.70 -2.59 -17.46
N TYR A 72 10.62 -1.42 -16.85
CA TYR A 72 11.70 -0.44 -16.93
C TYR A 72 12.49 -0.53 -15.64
N ALA A 73 13.70 -1.09 -15.74
CA ALA A 73 14.66 -1.06 -14.64
C ALA A 73 14.76 0.39 -14.14
N THR A 74 14.20 0.63 -12.94
CA THR A 74 14.33 1.94 -12.30
C THR A 74 15.81 2.29 -12.25
N PRO A 75 16.22 3.48 -12.68
CA PRO A 75 17.63 3.87 -12.71
C PRO A 75 18.22 4.06 -11.32
N GLN A 76 17.64 3.41 -10.32
CA GLN A 76 18.02 3.52 -8.92
C GLN A 76 19.36 2.85 -8.66
N THR A 77 20.12 3.47 -7.77
CA THR A 77 21.31 2.90 -7.18
C THR A 77 20.96 2.38 -5.79
N SER A 78 21.36 1.16 -5.47
CA SER A 78 21.20 0.59 -4.14
C SER A 78 22.55 0.16 -3.59
N ILE A 79 22.81 0.51 -2.34
CA ILE A 79 24.02 0.12 -1.61
C ILE A 79 23.62 -0.89 -0.54
N PHE A 80 24.33 -2.00 -0.50
CA PHE A 80 24.13 -3.07 0.45
C PHE A 80 25.37 -3.28 1.31
N VAL A 81 25.17 -3.81 2.51
CA VAL A 81 26.26 -4.32 3.36
C VAL A 81 26.01 -5.78 3.67
N SER A 82 27.08 -6.53 3.72
CA SER A 82 27.12 -7.91 4.25
C SER A 82 28.38 -8.10 5.09
N VAL A 83 28.34 -9.09 5.96
CA VAL A 83 29.49 -9.50 6.78
C VAL A 83 29.81 -10.95 6.44
N ASP A 84 31.06 -11.25 6.18
CA ASP A 84 31.47 -12.63 5.93
C ASP A 84 31.34 -13.47 7.21
N VAL A 85 30.93 -14.71 7.02
CA VAL A 85 30.68 -15.62 8.15
C VAL A 85 31.99 -15.89 8.89
N GLY A 86 31.97 -15.65 10.20
CA GLY A 86 33.13 -15.85 11.05
C GLY A 86 34.04 -14.64 11.21
N THR A 87 33.73 -13.51 10.57
CA THR A 87 34.46 -12.26 10.78
C THR A 87 34.33 -11.81 12.23
N PRO A 88 35.45 -11.65 12.96
CA PRO A 88 35.38 -11.42 14.41
C PRO A 88 35.20 -9.97 14.83
N ILE A 89 34.69 -9.11 13.93
CA ILE A 89 34.33 -7.71 14.23
C ILE A 89 32.89 -7.63 14.68
N ARG A 90 32.60 -6.70 15.57
CA ARG A 90 31.22 -6.31 15.90
C ARG A 90 30.95 -4.92 15.33
N LEU A 91 30.07 -4.83 14.35
CA LEU A 91 29.61 -3.55 13.81
C LEU A 91 28.69 -2.84 14.81
N VAL A 92 28.91 -1.55 14.97
CA VAL A 92 28.04 -0.66 15.76
C VAL A 92 27.26 0.25 14.84
N ASP A 93 27.93 0.94 13.94
CA ASP A 93 27.25 1.79 12.97
C ASP A 93 28.01 1.90 11.64
N ILE A 94 27.29 2.34 10.62
CA ILE A 94 27.81 2.67 9.31
C ILE A 94 27.26 4.02 8.88
N ASN A 95 28.14 4.88 8.44
CA ASN A 95 27.84 6.15 7.80
C ASN A 95 28.26 6.11 6.34
N LEU A 96 27.35 6.46 5.42
CA LEU A 96 27.61 6.47 3.99
C LEU A 96 27.56 7.88 3.42
N THR A 97 28.53 8.19 2.59
CA THR A 97 28.52 9.36 1.71
C THR A 97 28.71 8.94 0.26
N ILE A 98 28.09 9.67 -0.66
CA ILE A 98 28.34 9.53 -2.10
C ILE A 98 28.68 10.90 -2.64
N ASP A 99 29.83 11.01 -3.31
CA ASP A 99 30.38 12.27 -3.83
C ASP A 99 30.49 13.36 -2.74
N GLY A 100 30.75 12.96 -1.50
CA GLY A 100 30.85 13.84 -0.35
C GLY A 100 29.51 14.24 0.28
N GLU A 101 28.37 13.83 -0.29
CA GLU A 101 27.04 14.06 0.28
C GLU A 101 26.64 12.89 1.16
N HIS A 102 26.16 13.18 2.37
CA HIS A 102 25.66 12.16 3.29
C HIS A 102 24.35 11.55 2.77
N VAL A 103 24.36 10.22 2.55
CA VAL A 103 23.21 9.50 1.95
C VAL A 103 22.59 8.48 2.88
N GLY A 104 23.27 8.06 3.95
CA GLY A 104 22.72 7.09 4.86
C GLY A 104 23.53 6.90 6.14
N TYR A 105 22.83 6.56 7.21
CA TYR A 105 23.38 6.16 8.49
C TYR A 105 22.57 5.01 9.04
N HIS A 106 23.23 3.99 9.58
CA HIS A 106 22.57 2.88 10.24
C HIS A 106 23.32 2.49 11.51
N PHE A 107 22.58 2.37 12.60
CA PHE A 107 23.05 1.84 13.88
C PHE A 107 22.55 0.40 14.04
N TYR A 108 23.46 -0.53 14.29
CA TYR A 108 23.15 -1.96 14.41
C TYR A 108 22.77 -2.35 15.83
N THR A 109 21.63 -2.95 15.96
CA THR A 109 21.27 -3.72 17.14
C THR A 109 22.00 -5.06 17.15
N ASP A 110 22.12 -5.71 18.32
CA ASP A 110 22.73 -7.04 18.42
C ASP A 110 22.04 -8.07 17.51
N GLN A 111 20.73 -7.99 17.39
CA GLN A 111 19.93 -8.90 16.55
C GLN A 111 20.18 -8.70 15.06
N GLU A 112 20.28 -7.45 14.61
CA GLU A 112 20.60 -7.14 13.20
C GLU A 112 22.01 -7.57 12.84
N PHE A 113 22.98 -7.30 13.73
CA PHE A 113 24.33 -7.75 13.53
C PHE A 113 24.45 -9.28 13.51
N GLU A 114 23.76 -9.98 14.42
CA GLU A 114 23.70 -11.44 14.38
C GLU A 114 23.11 -11.98 13.06
N ALA A 115 22.11 -11.30 12.50
CA ALA A 115 21.56 -11.66 11.19
C ALA A 115 22.59 -11.50 10.06
N LEU A 116 23.39 -10.42 10.09
CA LEU A 116 24.48 -10.21 9.12
C LEU A 116 25.54 -11.30 9.20
N THR A 117 25.96 -11.69 10.41
CA THR A 117 26.97 -12.76 10.60
C THR A 117 26.49 -14.14 10.18
N LYS A 118 25.18 -14.32 10.04
CA LYS A 118 24.54 -15.54 9.50
C LYS A 118 24.32 -15.49 7.98
N GLY A 119 24.93 -14.53 7.29
CA GLY A 119 24.82 -14.35 5.85
C GLY A 119 23.68 -13.42 5.42
N GLY A 120 23.13 -12.63 6.35
CA GLY A 120 22.17 -11.59 6.02
C GLY A 120 22.82 -10.48 5.18
N ILE A 121 22.03 -9.87 4.32
CA ILE A 121 22.41 -8.70 3.52
C ILE A 121 21.44 -7.57 3.84
N GLN A 122 21.96 -6.42 4.22
CA GLN A 122 21.17 -5.26 4.51
C GLN A 122 21.35 -4.18 3.44
N ARG A 123 20.22 -3.61 3.02
CA ARG A 123 20.22 -2.45 2.13
C ARG A 123 20.32 -1.17 2.96
N LEU A 124 21.39 -0.42 2.76
CA LEU A 124 21.64 0.83 3.48
C LEU A 124 21.14 2.06 2.74
N TYR A 125 21.12 2.03 1.41
CA TYR A 125 20.74 3.15 0.59
C TYR A 125 19.98 2.71 -0.65
N THR A 126 19.00 3.50 -1.05
CA THR A 126 18.38 3.44 -2.38
C THR A 126 18.02 4.85 -2.83
N GLY A 127 18.53 5.27 -3.96
CA GLY A 127 18.30 6.59 -4.51
C GLY A 127 18.63 6.66 -5.99
N ASN A 128 18.33 7.79 -6.60
CA ASN A 128 18.65 8.07 -7.98
C ASN A 128 19.98 8.84 -8.02
N LEU A 129 20.96 8.25 -8.70
CA LEU A 129 22.21 8.94 -9.04
C LEU A 129 22.23 9.24 -10.54
N THR A 130 22.87 10.31 -10.93
CA THR A 130 23.10 10.66 -12.33
C THR A 130 23.99 9.60 -12.99
N SER A 131 23.97 9.50 -14.31
CA SER A 131 24.93 8.66 -15.01
C SER A 131 26.32 9.30 -14.92
N GLY A 132 27.33 8.51 -14.64
CA GLY A 132 28.70 8.98 -14.48
C GLY A 132 29.50 8.17 -13.45
N ARG A 133 30.67 8.68 -13.12
CA ARG A 133 31.52 8.14 -12.06
C ARG A 133 31.11 8.75 -10.72
N HIS A 134 30.98 7.91 -9.72
CA HIS A 134 30.64 8.26 -8.35
C HIS A 134 31.65 7.65 -7.38
N GLU A 135 31.83 8.30 -6.25
CA GLU A 135 32.65 7.82 -5.16
C GLU A 135 31.78 7.55 -3.93
N LEU A 136 31.71 6.27 -3.55
CA LEU A 136 31.10 5.84 -2.30
C LEU A 136 32.17 5.85 -1.22
N GLU A 137 31.91 6.53 -0.11
CA GLU A 137 32.71 6.43 1.09
C GLU A 137 31.85 5.87 2.23
N ALA A 138 32.39 4.91 2.95
CA ALA A 138 31.76 4.30 4.10
C ALA A 138 32.67 4.43 5.32
N THR A 139 32.18 5.06 6.37
CA THR A 139 32.81 5.07 7.68
C THR A 139 32.07 4.09 8.59
N ILE A 140 32.82 3.13 9.11
CA ILE A 140 32.29 2.02 9.90
C ILE A 140 32.88 2.13 11.30
N THR A 141 32.04 2.04 12.31
CA THR A 141 32.46 1.93 13.71
C THR A 141 32.06 0.57 14.28
N GLY A 142 32.80 0.11 15.27
CA GLY A 142 32.57 -1.17 15.87
C GLY A 142 33.58 -1.51 16.97
N TYR A 143 33.64 -2.79 17.27
CA TYR A 143 34.62 -3.33 18.21
C TYR A 143 35.43 -4.41 17.52
N ASP A 144 36.73 -4.41 17.79
CA ASP A 144 37.61 -5.50 17.40
C ASP A 144 37.42 -6.76 18.27
N PRO A 145 38.05 -7.91 17.97
CA PRO A 145 37.92 -9.12 18.75
C PRO A 145 38.36 -8.99 20.21
N GLN A 146 39.16 -7.97 20.51
CA GLN A 146 39.65 -7.66 21.85
C GLN A 146 38.72 -6.69 22.60
N GLY A 147 37.62 -6.26 21.97
CA GLY A 147 36.67 -5.32 22.54
C GLY A 147 37.13 -3.86 22.53
N LYS A 148 38.14 -3.54 21.74
CA LYS A 148 38.61 -2.17 21.56
C LYS A 148 37.84 -1.47 20.45
N ASP A 149 37.63 -0.17 20.63
CA ASP A 149 36.99 0.67 19.62
C ASP A 149 37.69 0.59 18.26
N TYR A 150 36.92 0.39 17.25
CA TYR A 150 37.36 0.26 15.87
C TYR A 150 36.62 1.26 15.00
N GLN A 151 37.37 2.03 14.22
CA GLN A 151 36.79 2.90 13.21
C GLN A 151 37.63 2.81 11.93
N LYS A 152 36.97 2.64 10.82
CA LYS A 152 37.62 2.60 9.51
C LYS A 152 36.74 3.28 8.46
N THR A 153 37.40 4.11 7.66
CA THR A 153 36.82 4.70 6.46
C THR A 153 37.37 3.98 5.23
N THR A 154 36.53 3.68 4.28
CA THR A 154 36.86 3.04 3.01
C THR A 154 36.10 3.74 1.87
N SER A 155 36.77 3.87 0.72
CA SER A 155 36.20 4.48 -0.48
C SER A 155 36.16 3.48 -1.62
N TYR A 156 35.14 3.61 -2.46
CA TYR A 156 34.96 2.82 -3.66
C TYR A 156 34.42 3.65 -4.81
N ALA A 157 35.14 3.70 -5.91
CA ALA A 157 34.67 4.38 -7.11
C ALA A 157 33.91 3.40 -8.02
N PHE A 158 32.70 3.77 -8.41
CA PHE A 158 31.91 2.99 -9.35
C PHE A 158 31.33 3.87 -10.47
N THR A 159 30.93 3.23 -11.56
CA THR A 159 30.31 3.91 -12.68
C THR A 159 28.84 3.55 -12.76
N LYS A 160 27.98 4.57 -12.75
CA LYS A 160 26.54 4.47 -12.95
C LYS A 160 26.20 4.68 -14.41
N GLY A 161 25.59 3.68 -15.02
CA GLY A 161 24.99 3.78 -16.36
C GLY A 161 23.53 4.26 -16.30
N ALA A 162 22.81 4.14 -17.39
CA ALA A 162 21.39 4.47 -17.47
C ALA A 162 20.49 3.49 -16.67
N GLY A 163 20.95 2.25 -16.46
CA GLY A 163 20.18 1.21 -15.78
C GLY A 163 20.37 1.22 -14.25
N LYS A 164 19.77 0.24 -13.60
CA LYS A 164 19.92 -0.02 -12.16
C LYS A 164 21.37 -0.33 -11.81
N LYS A 165 21.84 0.18 -10.68
CA LYS A 165 23.18 -0.13 -10.15
C LYS A 165 23.04 -0.69 -8.73
N MET A 166 23.71 -1.78 -8.45
CA MET A 166 23.79 -2.35 -7.11
C MET A 166 25.24 -2.55 -6.73
N VAL A 167 25.59 -2.03 -5.56
CA VAL A 167 26.93 -2.17 -4.98
C VAL A 167 26.79 -2.80 -3.61
N GLU A 168 27.51 -3.87 -3.37
CA GLU A 168 27.62 -4.52 -2.07
C GLU A 168 28.98 -4.19 -1.46
N MET A 169 29.00 -3.78 -0.22
CA MET A 169 30.19 -3.68 0.62
C MET A 169 30.20 -4.88 1.58
N GLN A 170 31.18 -5.74 1.43
CA GLN A 170 31.34 -6.91 2.28
C GLN A 170 32.46 -6.67 3.28
N VAL A 171 32.20 -6.94 4.55
CA VAL A 171 33.23 -6.97 5.60
C VAL A 171 33.82 -8.37 5.67
N VAL A 172 35.08 -8.52 5.39
CA VAL A 172 35.79 -9.81 5.38
C VAL A 172 36.96 -9.78 6.35
N ASP A 173 37.33 -10.95 6.86
CA ASP A 173 38.50 -11.09 7.69
C ASP A 173 39.78 -11.21 6.80
N ASP A 174 40.79 -10.39 7.05
CA ASP A 174 42.11 -10.53 6.41
C ASP A 174 43.02 -11.34 7.31
N LEU A 175 43.04 -12.65 7.09
CA LEU A 175 43.85 -13.60 7.84
C LEU A 175 45.35 -13.30 7.82
N ASN A 176 45.84 -12.53 6.83
CA ASN A 176 47.25 -12.23 6.69
C ASN A 176 47.71 -11.06 7.56
N ASN A 177 46.81 -10.08 7.76
CA ASN A 177 47.15 -8.83 8.45
C ASN A 177 46.49 -8.68 9.82
N GLN A 178 45.65 -9.62 10.25
CA GLN A 178 44.84 -9.53 11.48
C GLN A 178 43.97 -8.25 11.51
N GLN A 179 43.58 -7.76 10.34
CA GLN A 179 42.75 -6.58 10.15
C GLN A 179 41.56 -6.94 9.30
N HIS A 180 40.47 -6.23 9.51
CA HIS A 180 39.29 -6.38 8.67
C HIS A 180 39.48 -5.64 7.36
N LYS A 181 39.08 -6.26 6.27
CA LYS A 181 39.12 -5.71 4.93
C LYS A 181 37.68 -5.45 4.45
N PHE A 182 37.51 -4.42 3.67
CA PHE A 182 36.26 -4.11 3.01
C PHE A 182 36.41 -4.43 1.53
N GLU A 183 35.57 -5.32 1.02
CA GLU A 183 35.50 -5.67 -0.39
C GLU A 183 34.21 -5.12 -0.98
N PHE A 184 34.32 -4.60 -2.21
CA PHE A 184 33.19 -4.08 -2.94
C PHE A 184 32.87 -4.97 -4.13
N ARG A 185 31.58 -5.29 -4.33
CA ARG A 185 31.12 -6.07 -5.45
C ARG A 185 30.01 -5.30 -6.16
N GLU A 186 30.08 -5.27 -7.48
CA GLU A 186 29.00 -4.74 -8.30
C GLU A 186 28.14 -5.88 -8.81
N TRP A 187 26.85 -5.75 -8.58
CA TRP A 187 25.89 -6.69 -9.14
C TRP A 187 25.33 -6.10 -10.42
N ASN A 188 25.74 -6.63 -11.55
CA ASN A 188 25.23 -6.27 -12.85
C ASN A 188 24.04 -7.18 -13.16
N GLN A 189 22.87 -6.60 -13.43
CA GLN A 189 21.81 -7.35 -14.08
C GLN A 189 22.22 -7.59 -15.53
N GLN A 190 22.39 -8.85 -15.90
CA GLN A 190 22.52 -9.29 -17.29
C GLN A 190 21.15 -9.20 -17.97
#